data_d744ad444d4d8f3f1e0f3adf6d5ea416
#
_entry.id   d744ad444d4d8f3f1e0f3adf6d5ea416
#
_cell.length_a   1.000
_cell.length_b   1.000
_cell.length_c   1.000
_cell.angle_alpha   90.00
_cell.angle_beta   90.00
_cell.angle_gamma   90.00
#
_symmetry.space_group_name_H-M   'P 1'
#
loop_
_entity.id
_entity.type
_entity.pdbx_description
1 polymer ?
#
loop_
_entity_poly.entity_id
_entity_poly.type
_entity_poly.pdbx_seq_one_letter_code
_entity_poly.pdbx_strand_id
1 'polypeptide(L)'
;MKRSMNSIFLLFISVVIFASASVVGQVEAAENKPSTFGQNTPQYTGTRYIQASLNIFGGTAYCGSTLEVYPGFSGYLTMYLQSNSSGSWINVTSWSGSTSSLNKVSLVESYANLITGTTYRVQAVGRVYQNGIFVEQVSATSPERTR
;
A
#
# COMPACT_ATOMS: atom_id res chain seq x y z
N MET A 1 -4.48 -93.25 -7.21
CA MET A 1 -4.65 -93.25 -8.68
C MET A 1 -4.73 -91.85 -9.21
N LYS A 2 -3.83 -91.53 -10.20
CA LYS A 2 -3.90 -90.47 -11.20
C LYS A 2 -3.66 -89.06 -10.75
N ARG A 3 -2.55 -88.56 -11.15
CA ARG A 3 -1.94 -87.81 -12.31
C ARG A 3 -1.97 -86.33 -12.02
N SER A 4 -0.83 -85.84 -11.65
CA SER A 4 0.13 -85.05 -12.41
C SER A 4 -0.45 -84.27 -13.59
N MET A 5 -0.39 -83.00 -13.44
CA MET A 5 -0.20 -82.09 -14.60
C MET A 5 0.55 -80.85 -14.19
N ASN A 6 1.81 -80.87 -14.62
CA ASN A 6 2.69 -79.69 -14.59
C ASN A 6 2.12 -78.64 -15.50
N SER A 7 1.94 -77.42 -14.96
CA SER A 7 1.83 -76.23 -15.78
C SER A 7 3.06 -75.39 -15.56
N ILE A 8 3.89 -75.42 -16.53
CA ILE A 8 5.05 -74.54 -16.69
C ILE A 8 4.49 -73.15 -16.93
N PHE A 9 4.62 -72.34 -15.95
CA PHE A 9 4.32 -70.92 -16.10
C PHE A 9 5.57 -70.23 -16.59
N LEU A 10 5.52 -69.87 -17.86
CA LEU A 10 6.60 -69.13 -18.54
C LEU A 10 6.57 -67.70 -17.97
N LEU A 11 7.60 -67.38 -17.23
CA LEU A 11 7.83 -66.06 -16.68
C LEU A 11 8.40 -65.19 -17.79
N PHE A 12 7.55 -64.41 -18.44
CA PHE A 12 8.00 -63.33 -19.31
C PHE A 12 8.53 -62.17 -18.45
N ILE A 13 9.84 -62.12 -18.33
CA ILE A 13 10.50 -60.94 -17.75
C ILE A 13 10.52 -59.90 -18.85
N SER A 14 9.54 -59.02 -18.81
CA SER A 14 9.58 -57.77 -19.56
C SER A 14 10.55 -56.81 -18.89
N VAL A 15 11.74 -56.73 -19.44
CA VAL A 15 12.68 -55.66 -19.07
C VAL A 15 12.17 -54.37 -19.67
N VAL A 16 11.48 -53.58 -18.84
CA VAL A 16 11.12 -52.21 -19.18
C VAL A 16 12.36 -51.37 -18.95
N ILE A 17 13.06 -51.06 -20.02
CA ILE A 17 14.12 -50.05 -19.98
C ILE A 17 13.44 -48.69 -19.87
N PHE A 18 13.40 -48.14 -18.65
CA PHE A 18 13.09 -46.72 -18.47
C PHE A 18 14.30 -45.93 -18.97
N ALA A 19 14.22 -45.43 -20.17
CA ALA A 19 15.06 -44.35 -20.62
C ALA A 19 14.64 -43.12 -19.83
N SER A 20 15.34 -42.83 -18.74
CA SER A 20 15.26 -41.56 -18.02
C SER A 20 15.86 -40.49 -18.93
N ALA A 21 15.02 -39.90 -19.77
CA ALA A 21 15.32 -38.62 -20.38
C ALA A 21 15.42 -37.60 -19.23
N SER A 22 16.63 -37.31 -18.82
CA SER A 22 16.92 -36.11 -18.01
C SER A 22 16.56 -34.89 -18.85
N VAL A 23 15.33 -34.40 -18.66
CA VAL A 23 14.97 -33.07 -19.05
C VAL A 23 15.78 -32.14 -18.16
N VAL A 24 16.93 -31.72 -18.66
CA VAL A 24 17.63 -30.55 -18.14
C VAL A 24 16.69 -29.39 -18.44
N GLY A 25 15.80 -29.12 -17.47
CA GLY A 25 15.07 -27.89 -17.47
C GLY A 25 16.10 -26.78 -17.42
N GLN A 26 16.32 -26.12 -18.53
CA GLN A 26 16.90 -24.81 -18.50
C GLN A 26 15.94 -23.96 -17.62
N VAL A 27 16.40 -23.71 -16.39
CA VAL A 27 15.89 -22.59 -15.61
C VAL A 27 16.34 -21.38 -16.41
N GLU A 28 15.50 -20.92 -17.34
CA GLU A 28 15.59 -19.56 -17.80
C GLU A 28 15.56 -18.72 -16.52
N ALA A 29 16.72 -18.16 -16.19
CA ALA A 29 16.77 -17.10 -15.22
C ALA A 29 15.76 -16.08 -15.73
N ALA A 30 14.61 -15.98 -15.03
CA ALA A 30 13.66 -14.93 -15.25
C ALA A 30 14.49 -13.65 -15.13
N GLU A 31 14.81 -13.09 -16.28
CA GLU A 31 15.38 -11.77 -16.38
C GLU A 31 14.42 -10.89 -15.60
N ASN A 32 14.84 -10.50 -14.41
CA ASN A 32 14.16 -9.50 -13.61
C ASN A 32 14.24 -8.20 -14.43
N LYS A 33 13.41 -8.17 -15.47
CA LYS A 33 13.08 -6.94 -16.14
C LYS A 33 12.53 -6.05 -15.03
N PRO A 34 13.22 -4.98 -14.63
CA PRO A 34 12.64 -4.07 -13.68
C PRO A 34 11.29 -3.72 -14.29
N SER A 35 10.20 -4.14 -13.64
CA SER A 35 8.90 -3.64 -13.98
C SER A 35 9.03 -2.14 -13.77
N THR A 36 9.20 -1.42 -14.87
CA THR A 36 8.93 0.00 -14.91
C THR A 36 7.43 0.07 -14.59
N PHE A 37 7.10 0.01 -13.31
CA PHE A 37 5.89 0.62 -12.83
C PHE A 37 6.03 2.04 -13.33
N GLY A 38 5.36 2.35 -14.42
CA GLY A 38 5.06 3.72 -14.75
C GLY A 38 4.40 4.26 -13.49
N GLN A 39 5.18 4.87 -12.61
CA GLN A 39 4.64 5.74 -11.61
C GLN A 39 3.91 6.81 -12.41
N ASN A 40 2.60 6.60 -12.58
CA ASN A 40 1.70 7.70 -12.89
C ASN A 40 1.75 8.59 -11.63
N THR A 41 2.84 9.29 -11.48
CA THR A 41 2.94 10.36 -10.51
C THR A 41 1.89 11.36 -10.96
N PRO A 42 0.84 11.62 -10.14
CA PRO A 42 -0.16 12.59 -10.51
C PRO A 42 0.57 13.87 -10.85
N GLN A 43 0.40 14.37 -12.08
CA GLN A 43 1.06 15.58 -12.51
C GLN A 43 0.28 16.76 -11.92
N TYR A 44 0.67 17.18 -10.73
CA TYR A 44 0.10 18.32 -10.05
C TYR A 44 0.62 19.61 -10.68
N THR A 45 -0.25 20.63 -10.76
CA THR A 45 0.09 21.93 -11.33
C THR A 45 0.81 22.81 -10.32
N GLY A 46 0.33 22.88 -9.10
CA GLY A 46 0.87 23.75 -8.04
C GLY A 46 1.41 23.00 -6.83
N THR A 47 1.09 21.71 -6.69
CA THR A 47 1.56 20.88 -5.59
C THR A 47 2.89 20.24 -5.93
N ARG A 48 3.86 20.43 -5.06
CA ARG A 48 5.14 19.73 -5.13
C ARG A 48 5.08 18.39 -4.39
N TYR A 49 4.41 18.36 -3.23
CA TYR A 49 4.38 17.18 -2.37
C TYR A 49 3.19 17.24 -1.40
N ILE A 50 2.55 16.10 -1.15
CA ILE A 50 1.58 15.91 -0.07
C ILE A 50 1.80 14.55 0.57
N GLN A 51 1.77 14.49 1.89
CA GLN A 51 1.85 13.22 2.64
C GLN A 51 0.96 13.23 3.87
N ALA A 52 0.66 12.01 4.35
CA ALA A 52 0.01 11.75 5.62
C ALA A 52 0.71 10.61 6.35
N SER A 53 0.76 10.67 7.67
CA SER A 53 1.34 9.65 8.53
C SER A 53 0.50 9.44 9.77
N LEU A 54 0.47 8.21 10.28
CA LEU A 54 -0.17 7.82 11.53
C LEU A 54 0.71 6.83 12.28
N ASN A 55 0.94 7.11 13.54
CA ASN A 55 1.49 6.15 14.49
C ASN A 55 0.59 6.07 15.71
N ILE A 56 0.40 4.87 16.27
CA ILE A 56 -0.37 4.67 17.50
C ILE A 56 0.56 4.08 18.55
N PHE A 57 0.70 4.77 19.66
CA PHE A 57 1.51 4.32 20.78
C PHE A 57 0.82 4.68 22.11
N GLY A 58 0.76 3.73 23.06
CA GLY A 58 0.13 3.95 24.37
C GLY A 58 -1.35 4.35 24.31
N GLY A 59 -2.06 4.00 23.23
CA GLY A 59 -3.47 4.39 23.04
C GLY A 59 -3.67 5.81 22.50
N THR A 60 -2.60 6.49 22.14
CA THR A 60 -2.61 7.82 21.52
C THR A 60 -2.24 7.72 20.05
N ALA A 61 -3.00 8.38 19.18
CA ALA A 61 -2.66 8.59 17.78
C ALA A 61 -1.74 9.81 17.66
N TYR A 62 -0.63 9.64 16.95
CA TYR A 62 0.27 10.70 16.52
C TYR A 62 0.10 10.88 15.02
N CYS A 63 -0.50 12.00 14.65
CA CYS A 63 -0.93 12.31 13.29
C CYS A 63 0.03 13.32 12.67
N GLY A 64 0.45 13.09 11.44
CA GLY A 64 1.29 14.03 10.71
C GLY A 64 0.80 14.21 9.28
N SER A 65 0.87 15.43 8.77
CA SER A 65 0.67 15.71 7.36
C SER A 65 1.49 16.91 6.90
N THR A 66 1.86 16.91 5.63
CA THR A 66 2.63 18.00 5.01
C THR A 66 2.08 18.25 3.62
N LEU A 67 1.94 19.53 3.29
CA LEU A 67 1.70 20.02 1.93
C LEU A 67 2.81 21.01 1.57
N GLU A 68 3.45 20.79 0.45
CA GLU A 68 4.44 21.68 -0.16
C GLU A 68 3.96 22.07 -1.55
N VAL A 69 3.99 23.36 -1.86
CA VAL A 69 3.56 23.91 -3.15
C VAL A 69 4.74 24.57 -3.86
N TYR A 70 4.64 24.73 -5.18
CA TYR A 70 5.64 25.47 -5.92
C TYR A 70 5.62 26.96 -5.61
N PRO A 71 6.73 27.70 -5.79
CA PRO A 71 6.74 29.16 -5.67
C PRO A 71 5.66 29.82 -6.53
N GLY A 72 4.97 30.82 -6.02
CA GLY A 72 3.85 31.49 -6.69
C GLY A 72 2.49 30.86 -6.41
N PHE A 73 2.45 29.72 -5.70
CA PHE A 73 1.23 29.10 -5.21
C PHE A 73 1.10 29.25 -3.69
N SER A 74 -0.12 29.19 -3.21
CA SER A 74 -0.45 29.06 -1.78
C SER A 74 -1.29 27.81 -1.55
N GLY A 75 -1.18 27.20 -0.36
CA GLY A 75 -1.86 25.97 -0.02
C GLY A 75 -2.57 26.06 1.31
N TYR A 76 -3.71 25.40 1.41
CA TYR A 76 -4.43 25.15 2.64
C TYR A 76 -4.53 23.66 2.87
N LEU A 77 -4.04 23.16 3.99
CA LEU A 77 -4.01 21.76 4.38
C LEU A 77 -5.02 21.48 5.46
N THR A 78 -5.85 20.46 5.27
CA THR A 78 -6.68 19.87 6.32
C THR A 78 -6.27 18.43 6.53
N MET A 79 -5.99 18.08 7.78
CA MET A 79 -5.67 16.74 8.23
C MET A 79 -6.83 16.18 9.03
N TYR A 80 -7.36 15.02 8.63
CA TYR A 80 -8.43 14.30 9.31
C TYR A 80 -7.86 13.03 9.95
N LEU A 81 -8.12 12.81 11.24
CA LEU A 81 -8.03 11.47 11.82
C LEU A 81 -9.37 10.79 11.59
N GLN A 82 -9.34 9.63 10.94
CA GLN A 82 -10.52 8.85 10.60
C GLN A 82 -10.50 7.50 11.30
N SER A 83 -11.67 7.00 11.69
CA SER A 83 -11.88 5.65 12.23
C SER A 83 -12.74 4.81 11.31
N ASN A 84 -12.52 3.49 11.33
CA ASN A 84 -13.33 2.50 10.64
C ASN A 84 -13.76 1.41 11.63
N SER A 85 -14.96 1.54 12.18
CA SER A 85 -15.55 0.56 13.10
C SER A 85 -16.68 -0.28 12.46
N SER A 86 -17.19 0.15 11.32
CA SER A 86 -18.39 -0.44 10.67
C SER A 86 -18.24 -0.60 9.15
N GLY A 87 -17.01 -0.60 8.64
CA GLY A 87 -16.72 -0.68 7.19
C GLY A 87 -16.72 0.66 6.47
N SER A 88 -17.03 1.76 7.17
CA SER A 88 -16.98 3.11 6.62
C SER A 88 -16.03 4.01 7.41
N TRP A 89 -15.31 4.88 6.70
CA TRP A 89 -14.41 5.84 7.32
C TRP A 89 -15.18 7.07 7.82
N ILE A 90 -15.05 7.37 9.11
CA ILE A 90 -15.72 8.48 9.78
C ILE A 90 -14.64 9.41 10.35
N ASN A 91 -14.80 10.72 10.15
CA ASN A 91 -13.90 11.71 10.74
C ASN A 91 -14.09 11.76 12.27
N VAL A 92 -13.00 11.50 12.99
CA VAL A 92 -12.94 11.61 14.46
C VAL A 92 -12.63 13.04 14.87
N THR A 93 -11.65 13.65 14.22
CA THR A 93 -11.22 15.03 14.44
C THR A 93 -10.48 15.55 13.21
N SER A 94 -10.22 16.86 13.18
CA SER A 94 -9.45 17.48 12.10
C SER A 94 -8.66 18.69 12.58
N TRP A 95 -7.59 18.98 11.85
CA TRP A 95 -6.72 20.14 12.05
C TRP A 95 -6.42 20.76 10.70
N SER A 96 -6.14 22.06 10.67
CA SER A 96 -5.92 22.79 9.43
C SER A 96 -4.82 23.82 9.55
N GLY A 97 -4.18 24.14 8.43
CA GLY A 97 -3.16 25.18 8.35
C GLY A 97 -2.94 25.63 6.92
N SER A 98 -2.25 26.75 6.78
CA SER A 98 -1.91 27.35 5.48
C SER A 98 -0.41 27.35 5.26
N THR A 99 0.03 27.36 4.01
CA THR A 99 1.45 27.50 3.67
C THR A 99 1.99 28.82 4.16
N SER A 100 3.23 28.76 4.68
CA SER A 100 4.01 29.92 5.08
C SER A 100 4.80 30.47 3.88
N SER A 101 5.67 31.46 4.15
CA SER A 101 6.64 31.99 3.17
C SER A 101 7.59 30.93 2.61
N LEU A 102 7.68 29.76 3.22
CA LEU A 102 8.46 28.63 2.72
C LEU A 102 7.68 27.73 1.74
N ASN A 103 6.50 28.12 1.31
CA ASN A 103 5.60 27.34 0.44
C ASN A 103 5.23 25.97 1.01
N LYS A 104 5.26 25.85 2.34
CA LYS A 104 5.05 24.59 3.06
C LYS A 104 4.15 24.79 4.27
N VAL A 105 3.29 23.81 4.53
CA VAL A 105 2.56 23.66 5.79
C VAL A 105 2.75 22.23 6.30
N SER A 106 3.04 22.08 7.59
CA SER A 106 3.12 20.81 8.28
C SER A 106 2.25 20.85 9.53
N LEU A 107 1.43 19.83 9.72
CA LEU A 107 0.61 19.61 10.90
C LEU A 107 1.14 18.37 11.62
N VAL A 108 1.35 18.49 12.92
CA VAL A 108 1.77 17.40 13.81
C VAL A 108 0.93 17.50 15.07
N GLU A 109 0.04 16.53 15.25
CA GLU A 109 -1.00 16.58 16.28
C GLU A 109 -1.15 15.21 16.95
N SER A 110 -1.77 15.20 18.13
CA SER A 110 -2.05 13.96 18.85
C SER A 110 -3.51 13.89 19.30
N TYR A 111 -4.02 12.65 19.40
CA TYR A 111 -5.36 12.36 19.85
C TYR A 111 -5.39 11.12 20.76
N ALA A 112 -5.81 11.29 22.02
CA ALA A 112 -5.69 10.25 23.05
C ALA A 112 -6.92 9.34 23.22
N ASN A 113 -8.09 9.72 22.70
CA ASN A 113 -9.36 9.02 22.95
C ASN A 113 -9.66 7.93 21.91
N LEU A 114 -8.68 7.08 21.62
CA LEU A 114 -8.86 5.98 20.67
C LEU A 114 -9.63 4.82 21.29
N ILE A 115 -10.53 4.21 20.51
CA ILE A 115 -11.30 3.02 20.90
C ILE A 115 -10.48 1.76 20.55
N THR A 116 -10.32 0.84 21.52
CA THR A 116 -9.63 -0.43 21.31
C THR A 116 -10.34 -1.29 20.26
N GLY A 117 -9.58 -1.96 19.38
CA GLY A 117 -10.10 -2.79 18.30
C GLY A 117 -10.55 -2.01 17.07
N THR A 118 -10.48 -0.68 17.09
CA THR A 118 -10.85 0.17 15.97
C THR A 118 -9.63 0.50 15.11
N THR A 119 -9.80 0.46 13.80
CA THR A 119 -8.77 0.83 12.82
C THR A 119 -8.86 2.33 12.50
N TYR A 120 -7.72 2.97 12.44
CA TYR A 120 -7.58 4.41 12.18
C TYR A 120 -6.66 4.67 10.99
N ARG A 121 -6.86 5.82 10.35
CA ARG A 121 -5.95 6.40 9.36
C ARG A 121 -5.97 7.91 9.44
N VAL A 122 -4.95 8.54 8.88
CA VAL A 122 -4.93 9.99 8.62
C VAL A 122 -5.18 10.22 7.15
N GLN A 123 -6.10 11.12 6.84
CA GLN A 123 -6.31 11.67 5.50
C GLN A 123 -5.91 13.13 5.47
N ALA A 124 -4.97 13.47 4.61
CA ALA A 124 -4.58 14.85 4.32
C ALA A 124 -5.26 15.32 3.03
N VAL A 125 -5.86 16.49 3.07
CA VAL A 125 -6.49 17.14 1.91
C VAL A 125 -5.88 18.53 1.75
N GLY A 126 -5.19 18.75 0.63
CA GLY A 126 -4.59 20.03 0.26
C GLY A 126 -5.41 20.73 -0.80
N ARG A 127 -5.67 22.03 -0.62
CA ARG A 127 -6.24 22.90 -1.65
C ARG A 127 -5.21 23.94 -2.03
N VAL A 128 -4.94 24.06 -3.32
CA VAL A 128 -3.88 24.89 -3.87
C VAL A 128 -4.48 26.02 -4.68
N TYR A 129 -3.92 27.21 -4.50
CA TYR A 129 -4.38 28.44 -5.11
C TYR A 129 -3.21 29.18 -5.77
N GLN A 130 -3.50 29.92 -6.83
CA GLN A 130 -2.59 30.88 -7.45
C GLN A 130 -3.27 32.24 -7.53
N ASN A 131 -2.65 33.27 -6.96
CA ASN A 131 -3.24 34.60 -6.87
C ASN A 131 -4.68 34.62 -6.28
N GLY A 132 -4.95 33.75 -5.30
CA GLY A 132 -6.27 33.61 -4.69
C GLY A 132 -7.28 32.77 -5.48
N ILE A 133 -6.95 32.34 -6.70
CA ILE A 133 -7.81 31.49 -7.53
C ILE A 133 -7.51 30.03 -7.24
N PHE A 134 -8.55 29.22 -7.01
CA PHE A 134 -8.42 27.76 -6.80
C PHE A 134 -7.87 27.10 -8.05
N VAL A 135 -6.84 26.26 -7.88
CA VAL A 135 -6.16 25.55 -8.97
C VAL A 135 -6.44 24.06 -8.91
N GLU A 136 -6.19 23.44 -7.74
CA GLU A 136 -6.33 21.98 -7.61
C GLU A 136 -6.57 21.56 -6.15
N GLN A 137 -7.15 20.38 -5.99
CA GLN A 137 -7.22 19.67 -4.72
C GLN A 137 -6.45 18.37 -4.81
N VAL A 138 -5.62 18.12 -3.81
CA VAL A 138 -4.77 16.93 -3.71
C VAL A 138 -5.03 16.22 -2.39
N SER A 139 -4.77 14.92 -2.33
CA SER A 139 -4.94 14.18 -1.08
C SER A 139 -3.89 13.09 -0.91
N ALA A 140 -3.59 12.77 0.35
CA ALA A 140 -2.77 11.62 0.74
C ALA A 140 -3.42 10.92 1.93
N THR A 141 -3.19 9.61 2.03
CA THR A 141 -3.72 8.80 3.14
C THR A 141 -2.57 8.01 3.76
N SER A 142 -2.51 7.97 5.08
CA SER A 142 -1.52 7.18 5.81
C SER A 142 -1.83 5.69 5.70
N PRO A 143 -0.84 4.81 5.98
CA PRO A 143 -1.14 3.43 6.33
C PRO A 143 -2.13 3.35 7.50
N GLU A 144 -2.96 2.30 7.48
CA GLU A 144 -3.93 2.02 8.54
C GLU A 144 -3.23 1.47 9.79
N ARG A 145 -3.78 1.78 10.97
CA ARG A 145 -3.31 1.28 12.26
C ARG A 145 -4.51 0.92 13.13
N THR A 146 -4.46 -0.26 13.75
CA THR A 146 -5.47 -0.69 14.74
C THR A 146 -4.93 -0.46 16.15
N ARG A 147 -5.78 0.08 17.04
CA ARG A 147 -5.46 0.22 18.45
C ARG A 147 -5.68 -1.08 19.20
#